data_3e4aad8cd6761ca24bf993e590b44cf3
#
_entry.id   3e4aad8cd6761ca24bf993e590b44cf3
#
_cell.length_a   1.000
_cell.length_b   1.000
_cell.length_c   1.000
_cell.angle_alpha   90.00
_cell.angle_beta   90.00
_cell.angle_gamma   90.00
#
_symmetry.space_group_name_H-M   'P 1'
#
loop_
_entity.id
_entity.type
_entity.pdbx_description
1 polymer ?
#
loop_
_entity_poly.entity_id
_entity_poly.type
_entity_poly.pdbx_seq_one_letter_code
_entity_poly.pdbx_strand_id
1 'polypeptide(L)'
;VEDLFAVVLMVMLSTLFVQRAVEHVVIAEQLFKLIFFLILWFVVGIYLIPTFLKKIRKFLNQETLLVISLGLCLIMVVLATYAGFSSALGAFIMGSILAGTVQAESIEKVIAPVKDLFGAVFFVSVGMLVEPAMLAQYIVPIVFLTVVVIVGQIFYGTLGFLVSGQNLKIAL
;
A
#
# COMPACT_ATOMS: atom_id res chain seq x y z
N VAL A 1 6.50 6.19 -0.80
CA VAL A 1 6.11 7.52 -0.25
C VAL A 1 4.70 7.88 -0.70
N GLU A 2 4.36 7.72 -2.00
CA GLU A 2 3.03 8.05 -2.56
C GLU A 2 1.90 7.27 -1.87
N ASP A 3 2.09 5.97 -1.64
CA ASP A 3 1.08 5.12 -1.00
C ASP A 3 0.82 5.51 0.46
N LEU A 4 1.87 5.89 1.21
CA LEU A 4 1.73 6.42 2.57
C LEU A 4 0.97 7.74 2.58
N PHE A 5 1.27 8.62 1.61
CA PHE A 5 0.58 9.90 1.47
C PHE A 5 -0.89 9.70 1.11
N ALA A 6 -1.19 8.76 0.19
CA ALA A 6 -2.56 8.40 -0.18
C ALA A 6 -3.35 7.87 1.01
N VAL A 7 -2.76 7.01 1.85
CA VAL A 7 -3.39 6.50 3.07
C VAL A 7 -3.66 7.62 4.08
N VAL A 8 -2.69 8.50 4.32
CA VAL A 8 -2.87 9.67 5.20
C VAL A 8 -3.99 10.57 4.68
N LEU A 9 -4.01 10.83 3.37
CA LEU A 9 -5.03 11.65 2.73
C LEU A 9 -6.42 11.01 2.80
N MET A 10 -6.53 9.69 2.61
CA MET A 10 -7.79 8.96 2.80
C MET A 10 -8.30 9.04 4.24
N VAL A 11 -7.42 8.89 5.23
CA VAL A 11 -7.79 9.04 6.65
C VAL A 11 -8.26 10.46 6.93
N MET A 12 -7.55 11.48 6.43
CA MET A 12 -7.98 12.87 6.58
C MET A 12 -9.32 13.16 5.90
N LEU A 13 -9.51 12.71 4.67
CA LEU A 13 -10.77 12.89 3.95
C LEU A 13 -11.94 12.17 4.66
N SER A 14 -11.73 10.93 5.08
CA SER A 14 -12.75 10.17 5.82
C SER A 14 -13.17 10.91 7.09
N THR A 15 -12.23 11.48 7.83
CA THR A 15 -12.49 12.25 9.04
C THR A 15 -13.25 13.55 8.73
N LEU A 16 -12.90 14.24 7.66
CA LEU A 16 -13.55 15.48 7.24
C LEU A 16 -14.99 15.27 6.74
N PHE A 17 -15.26 14.17 6.04
CA PHE A 17 -16.59 13.91 5.47
C PHE A 17 -17.56 13.25 6.44
N VAL A 18 -17.09 12.43 7.36
CA VAL A 18 -17.93 11.70 8.32
C VAL A 18 -18.33 12.57 9.53
N GLN A 19 -17.46 13.49 9.94
CA GLN A 19 -17.74 14.40 11.05
C GLN A 19 -17.91 15.84 10.53
N ARG A 20 -19.15 16.30 10.46
CA ARG A 20 -19.50 17.69 10.09
C ARG A 20 -18.97 18.79 11.03
N ALA A 21 -18.33 18.43 12.12
CA ALA A 21 -17.65 19.33 13.04
C ALA A 21 -16.15 18.96 13.11
N VAL A 22 -15.34 19.67 12.36
CA VAL A 22 -13.88 19.52 12.39
C VAL A 22 -13.37 20.19 13.66
N GLU A 23 -13.31 19.46 14.75
CA GLU A 23 -12.44 19.86 15.85
C GLU A 23 -11.01 19.47 15.48
N HIS A 24 -10.10 20.43 15.40
CA HIS A 24 -8.68 20.22 15.14
C HIS A 24 -8.04 19.17 16.05
N VAL A 25 -8.61 18.98 17.24
CA VAL A 25 -8.22 17.97 18.22
C VAL A 25 -8.43 16.56 17.70
N VAL A 26 -9.52 16.27 17.00
CA VAL A 26 -9.83 14.92 16.48
C VAL A 26 -8.86 14.53 15.36
N ILE A 27 -8.50 15.46 14.49
CA ILE A 27 -7.53 15.21 13.42
C ILE A 27 -6.14 14.94 14.01
N ALA A 28 -5.72 15.74 14.98
CA ALA A 28 -4.43 15.56 15.66
C ALA A 28 -4.36 14.21 16.37
N GLU A 29 -5.43 13.79 17.05
CA GLU A 29 -5.52 12.49 17.70
C GLU A 29 -5.42 11.33 16.70
N GLN A 30 -6.13 11.39 15.58
CA GLN A 30 -6.08 10.35 14.54
C GLN A 30 -4.69 10.27 13.87
N LEU A 31 -4.06 11.41 13.60
CA LEU A 31 -2.70 11.44 13.07
C LEU A 31 -1.69 10.91 14.07
N PHE A 32 -1.81 11.28 15.35
CA PHE A 32 -0.94 10.73 16.40
C PHE A 32 -1.10 9.23 16.53
N LYS A 33 -2.33 8.72 16.53
CA LYS A 33 -2.63 7.29 16.54
C LYS A 33 -1.99 6.58 15.34
N LEU A 34 -2.13 7.13 14.13
CA LEU A 34 -1.54 6.57 12.92
C LEU A 34 -0.02 6.50 13.02
N ILE A 35 0.64 7.60 13.38
CA ILE A 35 2.10 7.67 13.51
C ILE A 35 2.58 6.70 14.58
N PHE A 36 1.92 6.67 15.73
CA PHE A 36 2.28 5.75 16.84
C PHE A 36 2.22 4.28 16.40
N PHE A 37 1.12 3.86 15.74
CA PHE A 37 0.99 2.48 15.26
C PHE A 37 1.96 2.16 14.13
N LEU A 38 2.21 3.10 13.21
CA LEU A 38 3.23 2.92 12.18
C LEU A 38 4.61 2.67 12.78
N ILE A 39 5.05 3.51 13.71
CA ILE A 39 6.34 3.35 14.38
C ILE A 39 6.38 2.03 15.14
N LEU A 40 5.35 1.72 15.91
CA LEU A 40 5.26 0.48 16.69
C LEU A 40 5.38 -0.76 15.78
N TRP A 41 4.61 -0.82 14.69
CA TRP A 41 4.61 -1.96 13.78
C TRP A 41 5.91 -2.10 13.01
N PHE A 42 6.51 -0.99 12.56
CA PHE A 42 7.82 -1.02 11.91
C PHE A 42 8.92 -1.46 12.89
N VAL A 43 8.98 -0.90 14.08
CA VAL A 43 10.00 -1.27 15.09
C VAL A 43 9.85 -2.74 15.47
N VAL A 44 8.66 -3.18 15.86
CA VAL A 44 8.39 -4.58 16.22
C VAL A 44 8.64 -5.51 15.04
N GLY A 45 8.15 -5.14 13.85
CA GLY A 45 8.27 -5.95 12.64
C GLY A 45 9.71 -6.14 12.17
N ILE A 46 10.53 -5.09 12.15
CA ILE A 46 11.93 -5.14 11.72
C ILE A 46 12.78 -6.04 12.65
N TYR A 47 12.45 -6.14 13.92
CA TYR A 47 13.17 -7.02 14.86
C TYR A 47 12.57 -8.42 14.92
N LEU A 48 11.23 -8.54 14.98
CA LEU A 48 10.53 -9.80 15.16
C LEU A 48 10.59 -10.69 13.91
N ILE A 49 10.27 -10.11 12.74
CA ILE A 49 10.09 -10.88 11.50
C ILE A 49 11.41 -11.49 10.99
N PRO A 50 12.53 -10.75 10.88
CA PRO A 50 13.79 -11.35 10.47
C PRO A 50 14.29 -12.42 11.45
N THR A 51 14.08 -12.21 12.77
CA THR A 51 14.45 -13.18 13.80
C THR A 51 13.62 -14.46 13.65
N PHE A 52 12.32 -14.32 13.44
CA PHE A 52 11.42 -15.45 13.19
C PHE A 52 11.83 -16.22 11.92
N LEU A 53 12.03 -15.53 10.79
CA LEU A 53 12.46 -16.15 9.53
C LEU A 53 13.81 -16.87 9.65
N LYS A 54 14.79 -16.29 10.38
CA LYS A 54 16.07 -16.94 10.66
C LYS A 54 15.90 -18.24 11.44
N LYS A 55 15.02 -18.27 12.46
CA LYS A 55 14.78 -19.44 13.29
C LYS A 55 14.17 -20.61 12.52
N ILE A 56 13.28 -20.31 11.57
CA ILE A 56 12.60 -21.34 10.77
C ILE A 56 13.32 -21.64 9.45
N ARG A 57 14.47 -21.03 9.18
CA ARG A 57 15.21 -21.14 7.91
C ARG A 57 15.43 -22.59 7.43
N LYS A 58 15.60 -23.53 8.38
CA LYS A 58 15.79 -24.96 8.08
C LYS A 58 14.57 -25.61 7.42
N PHE A 59 13.38 -25.04 7.62
CA PHE A 59 12.10 -25.55 7.12
C PHE A 59 11.56 -24.73 5.94
N LEU A 60 12.29 -23.68 5.52
CA LEU A 60 11.88 -22.80 4.44
C LEU A 60 12.18 -23.44 3.08
N ASN A 61 11.22 -24.20 2.54
CA ASN A 61 11.10 -24.49 1.12
C ASN A 61 10.23 -23.40 0.44
N GLN A 62 10.09 -23.43 -0.88
CA GLN A 62 9.33 -22.43 -1.63
C GLN A 62 7.86 -22.36 -1.18
N GLU A 63 7.22 -23.51 -0.95
CA GLU A 63 5.82 -23.59 -0.52
C GLU A 63 5.63 -23.03 0.90
N THR A 64 6.49 -23.43 1.81
CA THR A 64 6.45 -22.94 3.21
C THR A 64 6.72 -21.42 3.27
N LEU A 65 7.65 -20.94 2.45
CA LEU A 65 7.95 -19.52 2.35
C LEU A 65 6.74 -18.71 1.87
N LEU A 66 6.04 -19.22 0.84
CA LEU A 66 4.81 -18.60 0.35
C LEU A 66 3.74 -18.51 1.46
N VAL A 67 3.45 -19.64 2.10
CA VAL A 67 2.41 -19.72 3.14
C VAL A 67 2.74 -18.81 4.33
N ILE A 68 3.99 -18.80 4.78
CA ILE A 68 4.42 -17.95 5.89
C ILE A 68 4.35 -16.46 5.52
N SER A 69 4.82 -16.09 4.33
CA SER A 69 4.80 -14.70 3.88
C SER A 69 3.38 -14.16 3.74
N LEU A 70 2.48 -14.95 3.15
CA LEU A 70 1.06 -14.60 3.07
C LEU A 70 0.40 -14.58 4.45
N GLY A 71 0.70 -15.55 5.31
CA GLY A 71 0.18 -15.62 6.67
C GLY A 71 0.57 -14.38 7.49
N LEU A 72 1.84 -13.96 7.43
CA LEU A 72 2.32 -12.76 8.10
C LEU A 72 1.63 -11.50 7.55
N CYS A 73 1.44 -11.44 6.22
CA CYS A 73 0.71 -10.34 5.58
C CYS A 73 -0.73 -10.26 6.09
N LEU A 74 -1.46 -11.39 6.10
CA LEU A 74 -2.84 -11.44 6.57
C LEU A 74 -2.97 -11.12 8.07
N ILE A 75 -2.05 -11.58 8.90
CA ILE A 75 -2.02 -11.22 10.33
C ILE A 75 -1.91 -9.70 10.48
N MET A 76 -1.01 -9.06 9.73
CA MET A 76 -0.86 -7.60 9.80
C MET A 76 -2.09 -6.87 9.27
N VAL A 77 -2.72 -7.38 8.21
CA VAL A 77 -4.01 -6.84 7.70
C VAL A 77 -5.07 -6.87 8.80
N VAL A 78 -5.21 -8.00 9.49
CA VAL A 78 -6.17 -8.15 10.61
C VAL A 78 -5.84 -7.18 11.74
N LEU A 79 -4.57 -7.09 12.15
CA LEU A 79 -4.14 -6.16 13.21
C LEU A 79 -4.40 -4.70 12.83
N ALA A 80 -4.12 -4.30 11.57
CA ALA A 80 -4.40 -2.95 11.08
C ALA A 80 -5.90 -2.65 11.12
N THR A 81 -6.72 -3.59 10.66
CA THR A 81 -8.18 -3.45 10.63
C THR A 81 -8.76 -3.33 12.06
N TYR A 82 -8.29 -4.14 13.00
CA TYR A 82 -8.69 -4.01 14.42
C TYR A 82 -8.27 -2.68 15.04
N ALA A 83 -7.15 -2.12 14.62
CA ALA A 83 -6.72 -0.79 15.05
C ALA A 83 -7.51 0.36 14.39
N GLY A 84 -8.44 0.05 13.45
CA GLY A 84 -9.26 1.02 12.73
C GLY A 84 -8.60 1.61 11.49
N PHE A 85 -7.53 0.96 10.97
CA PHE A 85 -6.86 1.33 9.74
C PHE A 85 -7.31 0.47 8.55
N SER A 86 -6.93 0.88 7.32
CA SER A 86 -7.25 0.10 6.14
C SER A 86 -6.45 -1.21 6.07
N SER A 87 -7.07 -2.25 5.50
CA SER A 87 -6.41 -3.53 5.21
C SER A 87 -5.19 -3.35 4.29
N ALA A 88 -5.29 -2.42 3.33
CA ALA A 88 -4.18 -2.08 2.43
C ALA A 88 -2.95 -1.56 3.18
N LEU A 89 -3.14 -0.71 4.20
CA LEU A 89 -2.05 -0.23 5.05
C LEU A 89 -1.34 -1.38 5.77
N GLY A 90 -2.11 -2.32 6.34
CA GLY A 90 -1.53 -3.50 7.00
C GLY A 90 -0.70 -4.36 6.06
N ALA A 91 -1.21 -4.63 4.87
CA ALA A 91 -0.50 -5.37 3.82
C ALA A 91 0.79 -4.65 3.38
N PHE A 92 0.72 -3.33 3.18
CA PHE A 92 1.86 -2.50 2.80
C PHE A 92 2.98 -2.53 3.87
N ILE A 93 2.62 -2.37 5.14
CA ILE A 93 3.60 -2.40 6.24
C ILE A 93 4.32 -3.76 6.28
N MET A 94 3.57 -4.86 6.23
CA MET A 94 4.19 -6.19 6.25
C MET A 94 5.05 -6.42 5.00
N GLY A 95 4.59 -6.04 3.82
CA GLY A 95 5.36 -6.10 2.58
C GLY A 95 6.68 -5.34 2.67
N SER A 96 6.64 -4.12 3.23
CA SER A 96 7.84 -3.28 3.44
C SER A 96 8.83 -3.92 4.43
N ILE A 97 8.33 -4.56 5.49
CA ILE A 97 9.17 -5.27 6.46
C ILE A 97 9.82 -6.49 5.81
N LEU A 98 9.06 -7.29 5.07
CA LEU A 98 9.56 -8.48 4.36
C LEU A 98 10.58 -8.11 3.28
N ALA A 99 10.39 -6.99 2.57
CA ALA A 99 11.34 -6.46 1.59
C ALA A 99 12.70 -6.08 2.21
N GLY A 100 12.74 -5.77 3.50
CA GLY A 100 13.98 -5.53 4.26
C GLY A 100 14.68 -6.79 4.76
N THR A 101 14.15 -7.99 4.51
CA THR A 101 14.74 -9.26 4.99
C THR A 101 15.73 -9.86 4.01
N VAL A 102 16.61 -10.73 4.49
CA VAL A 102 17.56 -11.48 3.63
C VAL A 102 16.84 -12.38 2.62
N GLN A 103 15.62 -12.78 2.90
CA GLN A 103 14.77 -13.64 2.05
C GLN A 103 13.91 -12.85 1.05
N ALA A 104 14.03 -11.53 0.98
CA ALA A 104 13.18 -10.65 0.16
C ALA A 104 13.03 -11.12 -1.29
N GLU A 105 14.14 -11.41 -1.98
CA GLU A 105 14.13 -11.89 -3.36
C GLU A 105 13.44 -13.25 -3.52
N SER A 106 13.60 -14.15 -2.56
CA SER A 106 12.93 -15.46 -2.57
C SER A 106 11.43 -15.33 -2.32
N ILE A 107 11.05 -14.42 -1.41
CA ILE A 107 9.66 -14.09 -1.10
C ILE A 107 8.98 -13.48 -2.32
N GLU A 108 9.63 -12.52 -2.97
CA GLU A 108 9.10 -11.89 -4.18
C GLU A 108 8.79 -12.90 -5.27
N LYS A 109 9.73 -13.83 -5.55
CA LYS A 109 9.56 -14.87 -6.56
C LYS A 109 8.37 -15.80 -6.29
N VAL A 110 8.13 -16.17 -5.04
CA VAL A 110 7.01 -17.08 -4.69
C VAL A 110 5.68 -16.35 -4.57
N ILE A 111 5.68 -15.05 -4.24
CA ILE A 111 4.46 -14.24 -4.13
C ILE A 111 4.00 -13.69 -5.49
N ALA A 112 4.91 -13.45 -6.43
CA ALA A 112 4.57 -12.84 -7.72
C ALA A 112 3.39 -13.52 -8.44
N PRO A 113 3.35 -14.87 -8.61
CA PRO A 113 2.20 -15.52 -9.26
C PRO A 113 0.88 -15.32 -8.52
N VAL A 114 0.93 -15.30 -7.18
CA VAL A 114 -0.26 -15.07 -6.33
C VAL A 114 -0.75 -13.65 -6.47
N LYS A 115 0.17 -12.67 -6.44
CA LYS A 115 -0.13 -11.25 -6.66
C LYS A 115 -0.80 -11.05 -8.02
N ASP A 116 -0.27 -11.67 -9.08
CA ASP A 116 -0.79 -11.53 -10.43
C ASP A 116 -2.18 -12.14 -10.56
N LEU A 117 -2.42 -13.32 -9.95
CA LEU A 117 -3.74 -13.94 -9.90
C LEU A 117 -4.75 -13.07 -9.18
N PHE A 118 -4.45 -12.60 -7.97
CA PHE A 118 -5.36 -11.75 -7.21
C PHE A 118 -5.53 -10.37 -7.85
N GLY A 119 -4.50 -9.86 -8.52
CA GLY A 119 -4.59 -8.65 -9.33
C GLY A 119 -5.59 -8.81 -10.48
N ALA A 120 -5.54 -9.91 -11.21
CA ALA A 120 -6.50 -10.20 -12.26
C ALA A 120 -7.93 -10.30 -11.72
N VAL A 121 -8.14 -11.03 -10.62
CA VAL A 121 -9.45 -11.15 -9.95
C VAL A 121 -9.96 -9.77 -9.50
N PHE A 122 -9.10 -8.95 -8.93
CA PHE A 122 -9.43 -7.58 -8.51
C PHE A 122 -9.91 -6.73 -9.70
N PHE A 123 -9.15 -6.70 -10.79
CA PHE A 123 -9.52 -5.91 -11.97
C PHE A 123 -10.81 -6.38 -12.63
N VAL A 124 -11.03 -7.69 -12.70
CA VAL A 124 -12.30 -8.24 -13.20
C VAL A 124 -13.45 -7.84 -12.28
N SER A 125 -13.28 -7.96 -10.96
CA SER A 125 -14.34 -7.61 -9.99
C SER A 125 -14.69 -6.12 -10.05
N VAL A 126 -13.67 -5.26 -10.10
CA VAL A 126 -13.89 -3.80 -10.24
C VAL A 126 -14.53 -3.46 -11.59
N GLY A 127 -14.07 -4.14 -12.67
CA GLY A 127 -14.65 -3.97 -14.00
C GLY A 127 -16.14 -4.32 -14.06
N MET A 128 -16.57 -5.36 -13.34
CA MET A 128 -17.99 -5.73 -13.27
C MET A 128 -18.85 -4.75 -12.49
N LEU A 129 -18.27 -3.93 -11.59
CA LEU A 129 -18.99 -2.87 -10.87
C LEU A 129 -19.23 -1.62 -11.72
N VAL A 130 -18.57 -1.51 -12.88
CA VAL A 130 -18.69 -0.36 -13.76
C VAL A 130 -19.93 -0.49 -14.63
N GLU A 131 -20.86 0.44 -14.50
CA GLU A 131 -22.03 0.53 -15.38
C GLU A 131 -21.65 1.25 -16.69
N PRO A 132 -21.78 0.60 -17.87
CA PRO A 132 -21.42 1.20 -19.14
C PRO A 132 -22.19 2.50 -19.47
N ALA A 133 -23.43 2.62 -19.02
CA ALA A 133 -24.25 3.81 -19.16
C ALA A 133 -23.65 5.02 -18.42
N MET A 134 -23.12 4.80 -17.22
CA MET A 134 -22.42 5.84 -16.44
C MET A 134 -21.14 6.31 -17.12
N LEU A 135 -20.38 5.39 -17.72
CA LEU A 135 -19.18 5.75 -18.49
C LEU A 135 -19.50 6.71 -19.64
N ALA A 136 -20.58 6.43 -20.39
CA ALA A 136 -21.01 7.30 -21.49
C ALA A 136 -21.45 8.68 -21.00
N GLN A 137 -22.13 8.74 -19.85
CA GLN A 137 -22.61 10.00 -19.26
C GLN A 137 -21.47 10.88 -18.71
N TYR A 138 -20.44 10.26 -18.12
CA TYR A 138 -19.33 10.96 -17.47
C TYR A 138 -18.02 10.90 -18.26
N ILE A 139 -18.09 10.66 -19.58
CA ILE A 139 -16.89 10.50 -20.42
C ILE A 139 -15.96 11.72 -20.36
N VAL A 140 -16.53 12.92 -20.34
CA VAL A 140 -15.73 14.18 -20.31
C VAL A 140 -14.93 14.31 -19.01
N PRO A 141 -15.52 14.22 -17.79
CA PRO A 141 -14.73 14.25 -16.57
C PRO A 141 -13.77 13.07 -16.43
N ILE A 142 -14.11 11.88 -16.94
CA ILE A 142 -13.22 10.72 -16.93
C ILE A 142 -11.97 10.98 -17.76
N VAL A 143 -12.14 11.42 -19.01
CA VAL A 143 -11.01 11.73 -19.90
C VAL A 143 -10.16 12.87 -19.32
N PHE A 144 -10.81 13.92 -18.83
CA PHE A 144 -10.11 15.05 -18.21
C PHE A 144 -9.25 14.62 -17.03
N LEU A 145 -9.83 13.86 -16.08
CA LEU A 145 -9.10 13.34 -14.91
C LEU A 145 -7.96 12.40 -15.33
N THR A 146 -8.21 11.53 -16.31
CA THR A 146 -7.18 10.60 -16.81
C THR A 146 -5.97 11.37 -17.37
N VAL A 147 -6.23 12.40 -18.19
CA VAL A 147 -5.17 13.25 -18.75
C VAL A 147 -4.42 13.99 -17.65
N VAL A 148 -5.14 14.57 -16.68
CA VAL A 148 -4.53 15.29 -15.55
C VAL A 148 -3.64 14.35 -14.73
N VAL A 149 -4.10 13.13 -14.45
CA VAL A 149 -3.31 12.13 -13.70
C VAL A 149 -2.05 11.74 -14.47
N ILE A 150 -2.17 11.40 -15.77
CA ILE A 150 -1.02 11.00 -16.59
C ILE A 150 0.01 12.13 -16.68
N VAL A 151 -0.43 13.34 -17.03
CA VAL A 151 0.44 14.52 -17.17
C VAL A 151 1.07 14.86 -15.80
N GLY A 152 0.28 14.82 -14.73
CA GLY A 152 0.76 15.05 -13.37
C GLY A 152 1.83 14.04 -12.97
N GLN A 153 1.62 12.76 -13.24
CA GLN A 153 2.56 11.69 -12.90
C GLN A 153 3.89 11.82 -13.65
N ILE A 154 3.83 12.14 -14.95
CA ILE A 154 5.03 12.42 -15.74
C ILE A 154 5.76 13.65 -15.19
N PHE A 155 5.03 14.74 -14.90
CA PHE A 155 5.61 15.98 -14.41
C PHE A 155 6.27 15.80 -13.03
N TYR A 156 5.57 15.21 -12.06
CA TYR A 156 6.10 14.99 -10.72
C TYR A 156 7.21 13.94 -10.70
N GLY A 157 7.09 12.89 -11.50
CA GLY A 157 8.15 11.89 -11.67
C GLY A 157 9.42 12.54 -12.21
N THR A 158 9.31 13.32 -13.30
CA THR A 158 10.46 14.03 -13.89
C THR A 158 11.08 15.03 -12.92
N LEU A 159 10.26 15.82 -12.19
CA LEU A 159 10.75 16.72 -11.17
C LEU A 159 11.50 15.99 -10.05
N GLY A 160 10.98 14.87 -9.57
CA GLY A 160 11.62 14.05 -8.54
C GLY A 160 12.99 13.56 -8.97
N PHE A 161 13.13 13.09 -10.21
CA PHE A 161 14.42 12.68 -10.78
C PHE A 161 15.41 13.84 -10.94
N LEU A 162 14.94 15.00 -11.39
CA LEU A 162 15.76 16.21 -11.52
C LEU A 162 16.30 16.70 -10.16
N VAL A 163 15.45 16.71 -9.15
CA VAL A 163 15.84 17.11 -7.78
C VAL A 163 16.83 16.10 -7.18
N SER A 164 16.73 14.81 -7.56
CA SER A 164 17.67 13.76 -7.14
C SER A 164 19.00 13.78 -7.90
N GLY A 165 19.23 14.74 -8.82
CA GLY A 165 20.48 14.88 -9.57
C GLY A 165 20.71 13.81 -10.65
N GLN A 166 19.67 13.08 -11.06
CA GLN A 166 19.73 12.06 -12.11
C GLN A 166 19.58 12.69 -13.51
N ASN A 167 20.23 12.08 -14.51
CA ASN A 167 20.15 12.56 -15.89
C ASN A 167 18.75 12.39 -16.48
N LEU A 168 18.27 13.42 -17.20
CA LEU A 168 16.97 13.47 -17.90
C LEU A 168 16.66 12.25 -18.78
N LYS A 169 17.66 11.57 -19.33
CA LYS A 169 17.48 10.35 -20.13
C LYS A 169 16.97 9.13 -19.36
N ILE A 170 16.99 9.17 -18.02
CA ILE A 170 16.51 8.09 -17.14
C ILE A 170 15.14 8.46 -16.57
N ALA A 171 14.73 9.74 -16.67
CA ALA A 171 13.51 10.29 -16.07
C ALA A 171 12.29 10.24 -17.01
N LEU A 172 12.50 9.98 -18.29
CA LEU A 172 11.50 9.81 -19.35
C LEU A 172 11.47 8.36 -19.85
#